data_c319cc90164ae884a6f05184c175cc32
#
_entry.id   c319cc90164ae884a6f05184c175cc32
#
_cell.length_a   1.000
_cell.length_b   1.000
_cell.length_c   1.000
_cell.angle_alpha   90.00
_cell.angle_beta   90.00
_cell.angle_gamma   90.00
#
_symmetry.space_group_name_H-M   'P 1'
#
loop_
_entity.id
_entity.type
_entity.pdbx_description
1 polymer ?
#
loop_
_entity_poly.entity_id
_entity_poly.type
_entity_poly.pdbx_seq_one_letter_code
_entity_poly.pdbx_strand_id
1 'polypeptide(L)'
;MEMYEDKLKIFVSAYACEPNMGTEIGVGWHWTLEMSKYFEVWVLTRKSNQENIEKWMKESPIQYNIHYVYYDLPKALRFWKKGLRGVRTYYVLWQKLTNRIVKKTMQENGIHIYHLLTYGNSLWPASSYGMKQTFVWGPTGGVDSIPSEYTQYYPTKSRLVEWVRRTMVKLLPLNIGFQKRCKNADLIFCKSNSMYEAINDKYRNKAMLFTDVAVEQHQIAPEETAHKDVRY
;
A
#
# COMPACT_ATOMS: atom_id res chain seq x y z
N MET A 1 9.09 -35.30 12.08
CA MET A 1 7.70 -35.07 11.61
C MET A 1 7.36 -33.68 12.09
N GLU A 2 7.77 -32.65 11.31
CA GLU A 2 7.40 -31.26 11.60
C GLU A 2 5.90 -31.15 11.47
N MET A 3 5.22 -30.82 12.56
CA MET A 3 3.81 -30.45 12.55
C MET A 3 3.72 -29.22 11.64
N TYR A 4 3.07 -29.35 10.49
CA TYR A 4 2.60 -28.21 9.71
C TYR A 4 1.57 -27.49 10.59
N GLU A 5 2.03 -26.52 11.41
CA GLU A 5 1.10 -25.55 11.97
C GLU A 5 0.39 -24.88 10.78
N ASP A 6 -0.94 -24.97 10.77
CA ASP A 6 -1.75 -24.30 9.74
C ASP A 6 -1.42 -22.80 9.78
N LYS A 7 -0.65 -22.34 8.78
CA LYS A 7 -0.28 -20.92 8.70
C LYS A 7 -1.54 -20.07 8.66
N LEU A 8 -1.56 -19.01 9.44
CA LEU A 8 -2.63 -18.03 9.36
C LEU A 8 -2.78 -17.50 7.95
N LYS A 9 -4.03 -17.34 7.50
CA LYS A 9 -4.38 -16.88 6.15
C LYS A 9 -4.60 -15.38 6.14
N ILE A 10 -3.96 -14.69 5.19
CA ILE A 10 -4.10 -13.24 5.02
C ILE A 10 -4.43 -12.88 3.58
N PHE A 11 -5.36 -11.94 3.40
CA PHE A 11 -5.67 -11.35 2.11
C PHE A 11 -5.05 -9.96 2.01
N VAL A 12 -4.22 -9.74 1.00
CA VAL A 12 -3.48 -8.50 0.77
C VAL A 12 -4.00 -7.81 -0.49
N SER A 13 -4.51 -6.59 -0.35
CA SER A 13 -4.83 -5.72 -1.49
C SER A 13 -3.59 -4.91 -1.87
N ALA A 14 -2.88 -5.36 -2.90
CA ALA A 14 -1.64 -4.78 -3.40
C ALA A 14 -1.80 -4.35 -4.87
N TYR A 15 -2.52 -3.24 -5.12
CA TYR A 15 -2.72 -2.68 -6.46
C TYR A 15 -1.41 -2.48 -7.22
N ALA A 16 -0.39 -1.95 -6.56
CA ALA A 16 0.97 -1.83 -7.04
C ALA A 16 1.81 -2.97 -6.45
N CYS A 17 2.10 -4.00 -7.25
CA CYS A 17 2.84 -5.18 -6.85
C CYS A 17 3.40 -5.86 -8.10
N GLU A 18 4.71 -5.76 -8.31
CA GLU A 18 5.39 -6.33 -9.48
C GLU A 18 6.88 -6.52 -9.18
N PRO A 19 7.50 -7.64 -9.59
CA PRO A 19 8.93 -7.89 -9.38
C PRO A 19 9.82 -6.91 -10.15
N ASN A 20 11.04 -6.71 -9.66
CA ASN A 20 12.08 -5.91 -10.30
C ASN A 20 11.70 -4.44 -10.53
N MET A 21 10.73 -3.93 -9.78
CA MET A 21 10.29 -2.54 -9.85
C MET A 21 10.64 -1.83 -8.53
N GLY A 22 11.03 -0.56 -8.65
CA GLY A 22 11.25 0.30 -7.49
C GLY A 22 9.98 0.95 -6.97
N THR A 23 10.13 1.79 -5.95
CA THR A 23 9.07 2.62 -5.35
C THR A 23 7.87 1.80 -4.81
N GLU A 24 6.66 2.35 -4.89
CA GLU A 24 5.42 1.77 -4.39
C GLU A 24 5.13 0.35 -4.96
N ILE A 25 5.56 0.08 -6.20
CA ILE A 25 5.33 -1.21 -6.86
C ILE A 25 6.21 -2.29 -6.21
N GLY A 26 7.47 -1.96 -5.97
CA GLY A 26 8.41 -2.83 -5.25
C GLY A 26 8.00 -3.06 -3.80
N VAL A 27 7.45 -2.04 -3.12
CA VAL A 27 6.92 -2.20 -1.76
C VAL A 27 5.86 -3.30 -1.73
N GLY A 28 4.85 -3.23 -2.61
CA GLY A 28 3.82 -4.27 -2.66
C GLY A 28 4.38 -5.66 -2.91
N TRP A 29 5.39 -5.76 -3.79
CA TRP A 29 6.06 -7.02 -4.11
C TRP A 29 6.83 -7.60 -2.91
N HIS A 30 7.77 -6.85 -2.35
CA HIS A 30 8.62 -7.33 -1.26
C HIS A 30 7.82 -7.64 0.02
N TRP A 31 6.81 -6.83 0.33
CA TRP A 31 5.93 -7.12 1.47
C TRP A 31 5.19 -8.44 1.32
N THR A 32 4.68 -8.76 0.13
CA THR A 32 3.97 -10.03 -0.08
C THR A 32 4.91 -11.23 -0.01
N LEU A 33 6.15 -11.11 -0.49
CA LEU A 33 7.16 -12.16 -0.34
C LEU A 33 7.53 -12.37 1.13
N GLU A 34 7.80 -11.30 1.88
CA GLU A 34 8.14 -11.40 3.31
C GLU A 34 6.99 -11.98 4.12
N MET A 35 5.75 -11.54 3.87
CA MET A 35 4.58 -12.08 4.56
C MET A 35 4.38 -13.57 4.30
N SER A 36 4.72 -14.08 3.13
CA SER A 36 4.56 -15.49 2.79
C SER A 36 5.45 -16.44 3.62
N LYS A 37 6.47 -15.92 4.29
CA LYS A 37 7.29 -16.68 5.23
C LYS A 37 6.48 -17.10 6.48
N TYR A 38 5.52 -16.27 6.88
CA TYR A 38 4.75 -16.41 8.12
C TYR A 38 3.29 -16.77 7.89
N PHE A 39 2.72 -16.41 6.74
CA PHE A 39 1.32 -16.54 6.38
C PHE A 39 1.14 -17.35 5.09
N GLU A 40 -0.04 -17.89 4.90
CA GLU A 40 -0.56 -18.22 3.58
C GLU A 40 -1.23 -16.97 3.02
N VAL A 41 -0.75 -16.46 1.87
CA VAL A 41 -1.05 -15.10 1.41
C VAL A 41 -1.87 -15.11 0.13
N TRP A 42 -3.03 -14.45 0.11
CA TRP A 42 -3.79 -14.12 -1.11
C TRP A 42 -3.52 -12.69 -1.51
N VAL A 43 -3.01 -12.46 -2.70
CA VAL A 43 -2.61 -11.13 -3.18
C VAL A 43 -3.51 -10.70 -4.33
N LEU A 44 -4.33 -9.67 -4.10
CA LEU A 44 -5.09 -9.03 -5.16
C LEU A 44 -4.25 -7.93 -5.79
N THR A 45 -3.95 -8.07 -7.08
CA THR A 45 -3.20 -7.07 -7.84
C THR A 45 -3.77 -6.88 -9.25
N ARG A 46 -3.17 -5.96 -10.03
CA ARG A 46 -3.62 -5.71 -11.40
C ARG A 46 -3.30 -6.88 -12.33
N LYS A 47 -4.21 -7.16 -13.24
CA LYS A 47 -3.98 -8.18 -14.27
C LYS A 47 -2.81 -7.83 -15.20
N SER A 48 -2.53 -6.53 -15.38
CA SER A 48 -1.37 -6.08 -16.17
C SER A 48 -0.01 -6.53 -15.59
N ASN A 49 0.04 -6.90 -14.32
CA ASN A 49 1.27 -7.34 -13.65
C ASN A 49 1.45 -8.88 -13.70
N GLN A 50 0.43 -9.60 -14.20
CA GLN A 50 0.36 -11.06 -14.15
C GLN A 50 1.55 -11.73 -14.83
N GLU A 51 1.87 -11.34 -16.05
CA GLU A 51 2.94 -11.97 -16.85
C GLU A 51 4.30 -11.92 -16.13
N ASN A 52 4.67 -10.73 -15.62
CA ASN A 52 5.94 -10.56 -14.92
C ASN A 52 5.98 -11.29 -13.57
N ILE A 53 4.86 -11.31 -12.85
CA ILE A 53 4.75 -12.04 -11.57
C ILE A 53 4.88 -13.54 -11.82
N GLU A 54 4.11 -14.11 -12.75
CA GLU A 54 4.10 -15.55 -13.02
C GLU A 54 5.45 -16.01 -13.57
N LYS A 55 6.07 -15.21 -14.44
CA LYS A 55 7.42 -15.49 -14.92
C LYS A 55 8.42 -15.56 -13.77
N TRP A 56 8.46 -14.53 -12.92
CA TRP A 56 9.37 -14.46 -11.78
C TRP A 56 9.14 -15.61 -10.79
N MET A 57 7.89 -15.91 -10.47
CA MET A 57 7.53 -17.01 -9.56
C MET A 57 7.96 -18.38 -10.10
N LYS A 58 7.89 -18.57 -11.42
CA LYS A 58 8.34 -19.80 -12.09
C LYS A 58 9.87 -19.94 -12.10
N GLU A 59 10.59 -18.83 -12.24
CA GLU A 59 12.06 -18.80 -12.29
C GLU A 59 12.69 -18.83 -10.88
N SER A 60 11.90 -18.52 -9.84
CA SER A 60 12.39 -18.49 -8.46
C SER A 60 12.76 -19.88 -7.95
N PRO A 61 13.93 -20.04 -7.31
CA PRO A 61 14.32 -21.29 -6.66
C PRO A 61 13.51 -21.58 -5.38
N ILE A 62 12.79 -20.56 -4.86
CA ILE A 62 12.02 -20.66 -3.63
C ILE A 62 10.54 -20.77 -3.98
N GLN A 63 9.85 -21.72 -3.38
CA GLN A 63 8.41 -21.83 -3.47
C GLN A 63 7.75 -20.96 -2.38
N TYR A 64 7.03 -19.94 -2.81
CA TYR A 64 6.30 -19.04 -1.93
C TYR A 64 4.85 -19.49 -1.74
N ASN A 65 4.33 -19.38 -0.53
CA ASN A 65 2.94 -19.68 -0.24
C ASN A 65 2.04 -18.46 -0.54
N ILE A 66 1.95 -18.11 -1.83
CA ILE A 66 1.22 -16.94 -2.32
C ILE A 66 0.25 -17.36 -3.43
N HIS A 67 -1.00 -16.94 -3.27
CA HIS A 67 -2.08 -17.11 -4.26
C HIS A 67 -2.43 -15.76 -4.88
N TYR A 68 -2.12 -15.55 -6.15
CA TYR A 68 -2.41 -14.30 -6.84
C TYR A 68 -3.83 -14.28 -7.40
N VAL A 69 -4.53 -13.17 -7.15
CA VAL A 69 -5.83 -12.83 -7.71
C VAL A 69 -5.65 -11.62 -8.61
N TYR A 70 -5.82 -11.79 -9.91
CA TYR A 70 -5.59 -10.73 -10.89
C TYR A 70 -6.88 -10.09 -11.33
N TYR A 71 -6.94 -8.76 -11.30
CA TYR A 71 -8.09 -8.01 -11.76
C TYR A 71 -7.72 -6.69 -12.43
N ASP A 72 -8.39 -6.40 -13.54
CA ASP A 72 -8.38 -5.08 -14.17
C ASP A 72 -9.81 -4.64 -14.49
N LEU A 73 -10.00 -3.32 -14.60
CA LEU A 73 -11.28 -2.78 -15.04
C LEU A 73 -11.63 -3.27 -16.47
N PRO A 74 -12.90 -3.54 -16.75
CA PRO A 74 -13.36 -3.80 -18.11
C PRO A 74 -12.90 -2.71 -19.10
N LYS A 75 -12.66 -3.08 -20.35
CA LYS A 75 -12.17 -2.13 -21.38
C LYS A 75 -13.04 -0.88 -21.48
N ALA A 76 -14.35 -1.03 -21.38
CA ALA A 76 -15.31 0.08 -21.39
C ALA A 76 -15.14 1.07 -20.24
N LEU A 77 -14.57 0.66 -19.10
CA LEU A 77 -14.35 1.51 -17.93
C LEU A 77 -12.93 2.07 -17.84
N ARG A 78 -12.07 1.79 -18.81
CA ARG A 78 -10.66 2.25 -18.81
C ARG A 78 -10.21 2.93 -20.10
N PHE A 79 -11.11 3.19 -21.05
CA PHE A 79 -10.77 3.82 -22.37
C PHE A 79 -10.14 5.22 -22.21
N TRP A 80 -10.48 5.93 -21.15
CA TRP A 80 -9.97 7.26 -20.82
C TRP A 80 -8.59 7.26 -20.15
N LYS A 81 -8.12 6.08 -19.66
CA LYS A 81 -6.82 5.94 -19.01
C LYS A 81 -5.72 5.82 -20.06
N LYS A 82 -4.79 6.77 -20.10
CA LYS A 82 -3.62 6.73 -20.98
C LYS A 82 -2.34 6.97 -20.15
N GLY A 83 -1.45 5.96 -20.10
CA GLY A 83 -0.23 6.03 -19.32
C GLY A 83 -0.51 6.39 -17.84
N LEU A 84 0.13 7.43 -17.33
CA LEU A 84 -0.07 7.95 -15.97
C LEU A 84 -1.32 8.82 -15.83
N ARG A 85 -1.93 9.26 -16.94
CA ARG A 85 -3.16 10.07 -16.89
C ARG A 85 -4.32 9.22 -16.39
N GLY A 86 -5.02 9.70 -15.37
CA GLY A 86 -6.20 9.05 -14.81
C GLY A 86 -5.92 7.88 -13.86
N VAL A 87 -4.65 7.60 -13.51
CA VAL A 87 -4.28 6.51 -12.59
C VAL A 87 -5.07 6.57 -11.28
N ARG A 88 -5.28 7.75 -10.74
CA ARG A 88 -5.99 7.95 -9.47
C ARG A 88 -7.47 7.53 -9.56
N THR A 89 -8.17 8.00 -10.58
CA THR A 89 -9.57 7.62 -10.83
C THR A 89 -9.70 6.14 -11.10
N TYR A 90 -8.74 5.58 -11.88
CA TYR A 90 -8.66 4.15 -12.12
C TYR A 90 -8.53 3.36 -10.83
N TYR A 91 -7.62 3.77 -9.92
CA TYR A 91 -7.43 3.15 -8.62
C TYR A 91 -8.71 3.16 -7.77
N VAL A 92 -9.40 4.29 -7.72
CA VAL A 92 -10.67 4.42 -6.97
C VAL A 92 -11.73 3.45 -7.49
N LEU A 93 -11.88 3.37 -8.82
CA LEU A 93 -12.82 2.44 -9.44
C LEU A 93 -12.40 0.99 -9.23
N TRP A 94 -11.11 0.71 -9.35
CA TRP A 94 -10.55 -0.62 -9.12
C TRP A 94 -10.84 -1.08 -7.69
N GLN A 95 -10.60 -0.27 -6.69
CA GLN A 95 -10.89 -0.56 -5.29
C GLN A 95 -12.39 -0.86 -5.07
N LYS A 96 -13.28 -0.09 -5.68
CA LYS A 96 -14.73 -0.32 -5.54
C LYS A 96 -15.18 -1.63 -6.19
N LEU A 97 -14.70 -1.91 -7.40
CA LEU A 97 -15.15 -3.08 -8.16
C LEU A 97 -14.53 -4.39 -7.64
N THR A 98 -13.33 -4.34 -7.08
CA THR A 98 -12.71 -5.53 -6.47
C THR A 98 -13.34 -5.96 -5.14
N ASN A 99 -14.19 -5.13 -4.53
CA ASN A 99 -14.80 -5.43 -3.23
C ASN A 99 -15.54 -6.79 -3.21
N ARG A 100 -16.23 -7.15 -4.30
CA ARG A 100 -16.90 -8.47 -4.43
C ARG A 100 -15.87 -9.60 -4.49
N ILE A 101 -14.79 -9.41 -5.23
CA ILE A 101 -13.71 -10.40 -5.38
C ILE A 101 -13.07 -10.66 -4.02
N VAL A 102 -12.70 -9.58 -3.30
CA VAL A 102 -12.12 -9.67 -1.96
C VAL A 102 -13.02 -10.50 -1.04
N LYS A 103 -14.30 -10.12 -0.92
CA LYS A 103 -15.26 -10.81 -0.03
C LYS A 103 -15.41 -12.28 -0.40
N LYS A 104 -15.60 -12.57 -1.68
CA LYS A 104 -15.74 -13.94 -2.17
C LYS A 104 -14.51 -14.78 -1.86
N THR A 105 -13.32 -14.29 -2.25
CA THR A 105 -12.06 -15.04 -2.03
C THR A 105 -11.80 -15.28 -0.54
N MET A 106 -12.01 -14.26 0.30
CA MET A 106 -11.83 -14.41 1.74
C MET A 106 -12.80 -15.44 2.34
N GLN A 107 -14.06 -15.41 1.93
CA GLN A 107 -15.08 -16.33 2.41
C GLN A 107 -14.79 -17.78 1.98
N GLU A 108 -14.46 -17.98 0.70
CA GLU A 108 -14.19 -19.32 0.12
C GLU A 108 -12.96 -19.99 0.71
N ASN A 109 -11.97 -19.21 1.15
CA ASN A 109 -10.70 -19.71 1.68
C ASN A 109 -10.57 -19.60 3.21
N GLY A 110 -11.64 -19.17 3.91
CA GLY A 110 -11.61 -19.02 5.36
C GLY A 110 -10.60 -17.98 5.86
N ILE A 111 -10.44 -16.86 5.12
CA ILE A 111 -9.46 -15.82 5.44
C ILE A 111 -10.11 -14.79 6.37
N HIS A 112 -9.47 -14.50 7.49
CA HIS A 112 -9.99 -13.59 8.51
C HIS A 112 -9.23 -12.28 8.65
N ILE A 113 -8.08 -12.13 7.97
CA ILE A 113 -7.25 -10.92 7.98
C ILE A 113 -7.26 -10.29 6.58
N TYR A 114 -7.65 -9.02 6.51
CA TYR A 114 -7.57 -8.20 5.30
C TYR A 114 -6.55 -7.09 5.49
N HIS A 115 -5.55 -7.03 4.63
CA HIS A 115 -4.52 -6.01 4.64
C HIS A 115 -4.60 -5.13 3.38
N LEU A 116 -4.88 -3.83 3.55
CA LEU A 116 -4.80 -2.85 2.48
C LEU A 116 -3.40 -2.26 2.45
N LEU A 117 -2.56 -2.75 1.54
CA LEU A 117 -1.14 -2.45 1.48
C LEU A 117 -0.82 -1.27 0.53
N THR A 118 -1.18 -1.34 -0.74
CA THR A 118 -0.91 -0.31 -1.76
C THR A 118 -2.20 0.14 -2.49
N TYR A 119 -2.38 1.42 -2.83
CA TYR A 119 -1.46 2.53 -2.62
C TYR A 119 -1.46 3.00 -1.16
N GLY A 120 -0.26 3.27 -0.64
CA GLY A 120 -0.08 3.77 0.71
C GLY A 120 -0.37 5.27 0.88
N ASN A 121 -1.45 5.79 0.31
CA ASN A 121 -1.84 7.19 0.41
C ASN A 121 -3.22 7.34 1.08
N SER A 122 -3.24 8.03 2.21
CA SER A 122 -4.42 8.21 3.06
C SER A 122 -5.50 9.12 2.47
N LEU A 123 -5.16 9.97 1.49
CA LEU A 123 -6.12 10.87 0.82
C LEU A 123 -7.05 10.13 -0.14
N TRP A 124 -6.67 8.92 -0.58
CA TRP A 124 -7.47 8.15 -1.54
C TRP A 124 -8.45 7.23 -0.82
N PRO A 125 -9.67 7.09 -1.38
CA PRO A 125 -10.61 6.13 -0.86
C PRO A 125 -10.08 4.70 -1.05
N ALA A 126 -10.30 3.87 -0.05
CA ALA A 126 -10.07 2.45 -0.07
C ALA A 126 -11.40 1.70 0.04
N SER A 127 -11.45 0.51 -0.51
CA SER A 127 -12.60 -0.38 -0.37
C SER A 127 -12.34 -1.46 0.68
N SER A 128 -13.36 -2.28 0.90
CA SER A 128 -13.27 -3.50 1.71
C SER A 128 -12.98 -3.30 3.21
N TYR A 129 -13.10 -2.08 3.70
CA TYR A 129 -13.17 -1.83 5.14
C TYR A 129 -14.63 -1.93 5.63
N GLY A 130 -14.81 -2.40 6.86
CA GLY A 130 -16.14 -2.63 7.45
C GLY A 130 -16.69 -4.03 7.20
N MET A 131 -15.86 -4.97 6.79
CA MET A 131 -16.09 -6.41 6.92
C MET A 131 -15.86 -6.81 8.39
N LYS A 132 -16.42 -7.95 8.80
CA LYS A 132 -16.21 -8.48 10.16
C LYS A 132 -14.81 -9.09 10.41
N GLN A 133 -13.95 -9.04 9.40
CA GLN A 133 -12.57 -9.53 9.47
C GLN A 133 -11.66 -8.48 10.08
N THR A 134 -10.53 -8.92 10.63
CA THR A 134 -9.45 -8.04 11.08
C THR A 134 -8.94 -7.22 9.91
N PHE A 135 -8.96 -5.90 10.04
CA PHE A 135 -8.51 -4.98 9.00
C PHE A 135 -7.20 -4.30 9.37
N VAL A 136 -6.15 -4.58 8.60
CA VAL A 136 -4.85 -3.92 8.68
C VAL A 136 -4.76 -2.90 7.55
N TRP A 137 -4.42 -1.66 7.88
CA TRP A 137 -4.31 -0.57 6.93
C TRP A 137 -2.89 0.02 6.90
N GLY A 138 -2.26 0.00 5.76
CA GLY A 138 -0.94 0.62 5.55
C GLY A 138 0.18 -0.36 5.21
N PRO A 139 1.42 0.14 5.20
CA PRO A 139 1.89 1.48 5.60
C PRO A 139 1.31 2.60 4.75
N THR A 140 0.65 3.55 5.40
CA THR A 140 -0.02 4.68 4.74
C THR A 140 0.62 6.02 5.10
N GLY A 141 0.59 6.97 4.16
CA GLY A 141 1.17 8.30 4.30
C GLY A 141 0.50 9.30 3.37
N GLY A 142 1.28 10.20 2.79
CA GLY A 142 0.80 11.19 1.82
C GLY A 142 0.24 12.46 2.46
N VAL A 143 0.44 12.64 3.76
CA VAL A 143 0.04 13.83 4.52
C VAL A 143 1.23 14.76 4.81
N ASP A 144 2.42 14.32 4.49
CA ASP A 144 3.63 15.12 4.70
C ASP A 144 3.59 16.38 3.83
N SER A 145 3.92 17.53 4.42
CA SER A 145 3.92 18.81 3.74
C SER A 145 5.33 19.27 3.49
N ILE A 146 5.56 19.92 2.36
CA ILE A 146 6.82 20.60 2.08
C ILE A 146 6.91 21.82 3.02
N PRO A 147 8.06 22.06 3.71
CA PRO A 147 8.22 23.26 4.53
C PRO A 147 7.89 24.54 3.76
N SER A 148 7.27 25.52 4.43
CA SER A 148 6.74 26.74 3.79
C SER A 148 7.83 27.53 3.07
N GLU A 149 9.03 27.52 3.63
CA GLU A 149 10.20 28.22 3.13
C GLU A 149 10.58 27.82 1.70
N TYR A 150 10.33 26.55 1.32
CA TYR A 150 10.65 26.06 -0.01
C TYR A 150 9.57 26.38 -1.06
N THR A 151 8.37 26.74 -0.64
CA THR A 151 7.28 27.04 -1.60
C THR A 151 7.52 28.31 -2.42
N GLN A 152 8.36 29.24 -1.94
CA GLN A 152 8.73 30.45 -2.67
C GLN A 152 9.48 30.15 -3.98
N TYR A 153 10.19 29.03 -4.05
CA TYR A 153 10.95 28.60 -5.22
C TYR A 153 10.08 27.92 -6.30
N TYR A 154 8.80 27.68 -6.02
CA TYR A 154 7.92 27.00 -6.95
C TYR A 154 7.26 27.96 -7.95
N PRO A 155 7.05 27.54 -9.20
CA PRO A 155 6.17 28.23 -10.13
C PRO A 155 4.77 28.44 -9.55
N THR A 156 4.08 29.49 -9.96
CA THR A 156 2.75 29.86 -9.45
C THR A 156 1.75 28.70 -9.49
N LYS A 157 1.74 27.92 -10.59
CA LYS A 157 0.89 26.73 -10.72
C LYS A 157 1.18 25.68 -9.67
N SER A 158 2.46 25.41 -9.37
CA SER A 158 2.88 24.44 -8.38
C SER A 158 2.56 24.91 -6.95
N ARG A 159 2.66 26.21 -6.68
CA ARG A 159 2.23 26.81 -5.41
C ARG A 159 0.73 26.59 -5.16
N LEU A 160 -0.08 26.80 -6.19
CA LEU A 160 -1.53 26.55 -6.10
C LEU A 160 -1.84 25.08 -5.80
N VAL A 161 -1.17 24.15 -6.51
CA VAL A 161 -1.33 22.72 -6.28
C VAL A 161 -0.94 22.34 -4.85
N GLU A 162 0.20 22.88 -4.35
CA GLU A 162 0.65 22.60 -2.98
C GLU A 162 -0.28 23.23 -1.93
N TRP A 163 -0.83 24.40 -2.21
CA TRP A 163 -1.83 25.03 -1.34
C TRP A 163 -3.10 24.18 -1.23
N VAL A 164 -3.60 23.68 -2.36
CA VAL A 164 -4.76 22.77 -2.39
C VAL A 164 -4.45 21.49 -1.60
N ARG A 165 -3.28 20.90 -1.82
CA ARG A 165 -2.82 19.70 -1.12
C ARG A 165 -2.76 19.91 0.40
N ARG A 166 -2.14 21.00 0.86
CA ARG A 166 -2.08 21.37 2.28
C ARG A 166 -3.47 21.54 2.89
N THR A 167 -4.37 22.18 2.14
CA THR A 167 -5.76 22.34 2.59
C THR A 167 -6.46 20.99 2.73
N MET A 168 -6.29 20.08 1.78
CA MET A 168 -6.82 18.72 1.87
C MET A 168 -6.26 17.94 3.06
N VAL A 169 -4.97 18.08 3.35
CA VAL A 169 -4.33 17.46 4.51
C VAL A 169 -4.88 18.02 5.82
N LYS A 170 -5.01 19.34 5.94
CA LYS A 170 -5.61 19.99 7.12
C LYS A 170 -7.06 19.57 7.36
N LEU A 171 -7.82 19.33 6.29
CA LEU A 171 -9.20 18.88 6.36
C LEU A 171 -9.34 17.34 6.46
N LEU A 172 -8.24 16.60 6.43
CA LEU A 172 -8.26 15.13 6.51
C LEU A 172 -8.98 14.60 7.77
N PRO A 173 -8.81 15.19 8.97
CA PRO A 173 -9.56 14.77 10.16
C PRO A 173 -11.08 14.91 10.03
N LEU A 174 -11.57 15.77 9.12
CA LEU A 174 -13.00 15.94 8.82
C LEU A 174 -13.46 15.02 7.67
N ASN A 175 -12.55 14.36 6.97
CA ASN A 175 -12.90 13.49 5.86
C ASN A 175 -13.59 12.21 6.36
N ILE A 176 -14.87 12.06 6.02
CA ILE A 176 -15.70 10.92 6.46
C ILE A 176 -15.10 9.58 6.06
N GLY A 177 -14.53 9.48 4.84
CA GLY A 177 -13.91 8.26 4.35
C GLY A 177 -12.65 7.88 5.13
N PHE A 178 -11.83 8.88 5.46
CA PHE A 178 -10.65 8.70 6.31
C PHE A 178 -11.06 8.24 7.72
N GLN A 179 -12.00 8.93 8.34
CA GLN A 179 -12.49 8.58 9.68
C GLN A 179 -13.11 7.18 9.74
N LYS A 180 -13.86 6.78 8.69
CA LYS A 180 -14.39 5.41 8.60
C LYS A 180 -13.27 4.36 8.52
N ARG A 181 -12.19 4.63 7.78
CA ARG A 181 -11.03 3.72 7.73
C ARG A 181 -10.36 3.62 9.10
N CYS A 182 -10.06 4.75 9.73
CA CYS A 182 -9.49 4.75 11.09
C CYS A 182 -10.37 4.01 12.09
N LYS A 183 -11.70 4.21 12.01
CA LYS A 183 -12.66 3.52 12.90
C LYS A 183 -12.63 2.00 12.69
N ASN A 184 -12.62 1.55 11.45
CA ASN A 184 -12.76 0.14 11.09
C ASN A 184 -11.45 -0.63 11.07
N ALA A 185 -10.30 0.06 11.00
CA ALA A 185 -9.01 -0.60 11.12
C ALA A 185 -8.79 -1.11 12.55
N ASP A 186 -8.22 -2.31 12.65
CA ASP A 186 -7.73 -2.89 13.90
C ASP A 186 -6.27 -2.52 14.11
N LEU A 187 -5.51 -2.32 13.02
CA LEU A 187 -4.13 -1.86 13.04
C LEU A 187 -3.87 -0.89 11.88
N ILE A 188 -3.16 0.21 12.16
CA ILE A 188 -2.79 1.23 11.18
C ILE A 188 -1.28 1.42 11.20
N PHE A 189 -0.60 1.10 10.11
CA PHE A 189 0.80 1.42 9.92
C PHE A 189 0.96 2.80 9.30
N CYS A 190 1.67 3.70 9.96
CA CYS A 190 1.92 5.08 9.54
C CYS A 190 3.36 5.23 9.04
N LYS A 191 3.55 5.73 7.80
CA LYS A 191 4.88 5.95 7.22
C LYS A 191 5.66 7.10 7.89
N SER A 192 4.95 8.03 8.54
CA SER A 192 5.56 9.23 9.11
C SER A 192 4.83 9.70 10.36
N ASN A 193 5.51 10.53 11.16
CA ASN A 193 4.91 11.21 12.31
C ASN A 193 3.69 12.04 11.89
N SER A 194 3.78 12.77 10.77
CA SER A 194 2.66 13.57 10.25
C SER A 194 1.42 12.71 10.00
N MET A 195 1.60 11.47 9.51
CA MET A 195 0.48 10.55 9.32
C MET A 195 -0.08 10.05 10.66
N TYR A 196 0.78 9.72 11.61
CA TYR A 196 0.37 9.30 12.94
C TYR A 196 -0.43 10.40 13.66
N GLU A 197 0.03 11.65 13.59
CA GLU A 197 -0.63 12.82 14.18
C GLU A 197 -1.96 13.17 13.49
N ALA A 198 -2.09 12.91 12.20
CA ALA A 198 -3.34 13.14 11.46
C ALA A 198 -4.48 12.18 11.89
N ILE A 199 -4.15 11.08 12.57
CA ILE A 199 -5.16 10.16 13.11
C ILE A 199 -5.75 10.77 14.38
N ASN A 200 -7.09 10.79 14.45
CA ASN A 200 -7.80 11.28 15.63
C ASN A 200 -7.40 10.47 16.88
N ASP A 201 -7.23 11.15 18.00
CA ASP A 201 -6.75 10.56 19.29
C ASP A 201 -7.51 9.30 19.70
N LYS A 202 -8.81 9.25 19.45
CA LYS A 202 -9.65 8.09 19.77
C LYS A 202 -9.30 6.80 19.00
N TYR A 203 -8.50 6.91 17.91
CA TYR A 203 -8.05 5.77 17.10
C TYR A 203 -6.54 5.60 17.13
N ARG A 204 -5.80 6.49 17.81
CA ARG A 204 -4.33 6.50 17.83
C ARG A 204 -3.74 5.29 18.53
N ASN A 205 -4.47 4.67 19.43
CA ASN A 205 -4.10 3.41 20.08
C ASN A 205 -3.99 2.21 19.12
N LYS A 206 -4.54 2.33 17.90
CA LYS A 206 -4.45 1.33 16.84
C LYS A 206 -3.35 1.65 15.82
N ALA A 207 -2.69 2.79 15.95
CA ALA A 207 -1.70 3.30 15.01
C ALA A 207 -0.28 3.11 15.54
N MET A 208 0.63 2.76 14.63
CA MET A 208 2.05 2.71 14.92
C MET A 208 2.87 3.21 13.74
N LEU A 209 4.03 3.77 14.03
CA LEU A 209 5.00 4.13 13.01
C LEU A 209 5.63 2.86 12.45
N PHE A 210 5.62 2.75 11.13
CA PHE A 210 6.23 1.62 10.45
C PHE A 210 6.65 2.03 9.04
N THR A 211 7.92 1.79 8.69
CA THR A 211 8.42 2.07 7.33
C THR A 211 7.85 1.09 6.32
N ASP A 212 7.64 1.55 5.10
CA ASP A 212 7.24 0.70 3.97
C ASP A 212 8.43 0.20 3.14
N VAL A 213 9.60 0.78 3.36
CA VAL A 213 10.83 0.47 2.63
C VAL A 213 11.84 -0.15 3.58
N ALA A 214 12.44 -1.24 3.14
CA ALA A 214 13.60 -1.86 3.75
C ALA A 214 14.77 -1.85 2.76
N VAL A 215 15.98 -1.89 3.28
CA VAL A 215 17.21 -2.04 2.49
C VAL A 215 17.72 -3.45 2.70
N GLU A 216 18.01 -4.16 1.63
CA GLU A 216 18.61 -5.48 1.71
C GLU A 216 20.09 -5.38 2.14
N GLN A 217 20.57 -6.38 2.87
CA GLN A 217 21.91 -6.33 3.45
C GLN A 217 23.03 -6.12 2.40
N HIS A 218 22.86 -6.66 1.19
CA HIS A 218 23.82 -6.44 0.10
C HIS A 218 23.82 -5.03 -0.49
N GLN A 219 22.78 -4.22 -0.19
CA GLN A 219 22.66 -2.81 -0.62
C GLN A 219 23.30 -1.85 0.39
N ILE A 220 23.70 -2.37 1.56
CA ILE A 220 24.40 -1.57 2.58
C ILE A 220 25.87 -1.51 2.20
N ALA A 221 26.39 -0.30 1.96
CA ALA A 221 27.80 -0.12 1.70
C ALA A 221 28.63 -0.59 2.91
N PRO A 222 29.78 -1.27 2.69
CA PRO A 222 30.68 -1.62 3.78
C PRO A 222 31.06 -0.36 4.59
N GLU A 223 31.19 -0.51 5.90
CA GLU A 223 31.47 0.59 6.84
C GLU A 223 32.72 1.42 6.45
N GLU A 224 33.71 0.77 5.81
CA GLU A 224 34.92 1.42 5.32
C GLU A 224 34.72 2.45 4.21
N THR A 225 33.58 2.40 3.50
CA THR A 225 33.24 3.38 2.44
C THR A 225 32.45 4.57 2.94
N ALA A 226 31.94 4.53 4.17
CA ALA A 226 31.09 5.59 4.74
C ALA A 226 31.88 6.85 5.17
N HIS A 227 33.21 6.81 5.21
CA HIS A 227 34.04 7.90 5.76
C HIS A 227 34.95 8.61 4.75
N LYS A 228 34.79 8.39 3.45
CA LYS A 228 35.53 9.14 2.43
C LYS A 228 34.69 10.28 1.84
N ASP A 229 34.99 11.47 2.33
CA ASP A 229 34.74 12.78 1.71
C ASP A 229 33.29 13.15 1.32
N VAL A 230 32.49 13.46 2.32
CA VAL A 230 31.43 14.46 2.13
C VAL A 230 31.93 15.78 2.71
N ARG A 231 32.63 16.59 1.91
CA ARG A 231 32.77 18.03 2.16
C ARG A 231 31.51 18.71 1.63
N TYR A 232 30.75 19.29 2.54
CA TYR A 232 29.66 20.21 2.21
C TYR A 232 30.24 21.58 1.82
#